data_774793c563122078c04db6e4a9f6f9b5
#
_entry.id   774793c563122078c04db6e4a9f6f9b5
#
_cell.length_a   1.000
_cell.length_b   1.000
_cell.length_c   1.000
_cell.angle_alpha   90.00
_cell.angle_beta   90.00
_cell.angle_gamma   90.00
#
_symmetry.space_group_name_H-M   'P 1'
#
loop_
_entity.id
_entity.type
_entity.pdbx_description
1 polymer ?
#
loop_
_entity_poly.entity_id
_entity_poly.type
_entity_poly.pdbx_seq_one_letter_code
_entity_poly.pdbx_strand_id
1 'polypeptide(L)'
;MGVRAPAMMYEPGMGYSVGVSGLYCEFMKNILEAIENGADSAAFAALTIAATYRAAVVLKSEQEMFAGVASADKDPRKSVHVQEVATPEIAPDEVLIAVMASSINFNTVWTSIFEPISTFGALARLARESSWAKRHDLDYHVIGSDASGVVLRVGSAVRNWKPGDKITVHCNMYSMAAVFQWVW
;
A
#
# COMPACT_ATOMS: atom_id res chain seq x y z
N MET A 1 -11.12 -11.14 -31.00
CA MET A 1 -9.76 -11.64 -30.69
C MET A 1 -9.39 -11.10 -29.33
N GLY A 2 -9.52 -11.92 -28.29
CA GLY A 2 -9.23 -11.53 -26.91
C GLY A 2 -7.76 -11.74 -26.61
N VAL A 3 -7.07 -10.69 -26.24
CA VAL A 3 -5.69 -10.75 -25.74
C VAL A 3 -5.78 -11.22 -24.29
N ARG A 4 -5.40 -12.46 -24.03
CA ARG A 4 -5.17 -12.94 -22.66
C ARG A 4 -3.85 -12.33 -22.17
N ALA A 5 -3.91 -11.53 -21.11
CA ALA A 5 -2.72 -11.17 -20.36
C ALA A 5 -2.09 -12.46 -19.78
N PRO A 6 -0.76 -12.63 -19.82
CA PRO A 6 -0.12 -13.78 -19.21
C PRO A 6 -0.31 -13.71 -17.71
N ALA A 7 -0.87 -14.78 -17.12
CA ALA A 7 -0.84 -15.00 -15.70
C ALA A 7 0.63 -15.08 -15.26
N MET A 8 1.05 -14.19 -14.38
CA MET A 8 2.34 -14.31 -13.69
C MET A 8 2.27 -15.58 -12.84
N MET A 9 2.86 -16.67 -13.34
CA MET A 9 3.00 -17.89 -12.55
C MET A 9 3.98 -17.63 -11.42
N TYR A 10 3.51 -17.84 -10.21
CA TYR A 10 4.35 -18.01 -9.04
C TYR A 10 5.18 -19.28 -9.24
N GLU A 11 6.48 -19.14 -9.49
CA GLU A 11 7.42 -20.25 -9.46
C GLU A 11 7.96 -20.43 -8.02
N PRO A 12 7.61 -21.53 -7.33
CA PRO A 12 8.21 -21.84 -6.04
C PRO A 12 9.63 -22.39 -6.25
N GLY A 13 10.64 -21.52 -6.27
CA GLY A 13 12.01 -21.98 -6.45
C GLY A 13 13.11 -20.94 -6.52
N MET A 14 12.84 -19.67 -6.68
CA MET A 14 13.86 -18.64 -6.57
C MET A 14 14.05 -18.21 -5.11
N GLY A 15 15.03 -18.80 -4.45
CA GLY A 15 15.47 -18.43 -3.11
C GLY A 15 16.04 -17.02 -3.07
N TYR A 16 15.17 -16.02 -2.86
CA TYR A 16 15.59 -14.75 -2.31
C TYR A 16 15.55 -14.87 -0.79
N SER A 17 16.68 -15.26 -0.20
CA SER A 17 16.88 -15.17 1.24
C SER A 17 17.06 -13.70 1.63
N VAL A 18 16.00 -12.96 1.71
CA VAL A 18 15.91 -11.73 2.50
C VAL A 18 14.95 -12.08 3.62
N GLY A 19 15.43 -12.01 4.87
CA GLY A 19 14.72 -12.49 6.06
C GLY A 19 13.36 -11.84 6.24
N VAL A 20 12.38 -12.36 5.52
CA VAL A 20 10.97 -12.13 5.79
C VAL A 20 10.67 -12.92 7.05
N SER A 21 10.23 -12.26 8.13
CA SER A 21 9.88 -12.96 9.36
C SER A 21 8.86 -14.05 9.02
N GLY A 22 9.03 -15.25 9.56
CA GLY A 22 8.11 -16.38 9.32
C GLY A 22 6.64 -16.01 9.59
N LEU A 23 6.40 -15.07 10.51
CA LEU A 23 5.10 -14.49 10.84
C LEU A 23 4.43 -13.75 9.67
N TYR A 24 5.21 -13.05 8.82
CA TYR A 24 4.63 -12.37 7.66
C TYR A 24 4.16 -13.36 6.60
N CYS A 25 4.94 -14.39 6.31
CA CYS A 25 4.54 -15.44 5.37
C CYS A 25 3.30 -16.19 5.84
N GLU A 26 3.20 -16.49 7.13
CA GLU A 26 2.03 -17.14 7.72
C GLU A 26 0.78 -16.24 7.67
N PHE A 27 0.91 -14.97 8.01
CA PHE A 27 -0.16 -14.00 7.91
C PHE A 27 -0.72 -13.90 6.49
N MET A 28 0.18 -13.81 5.49
CA MET A 28 -0.20 -13.75 4.09
C MET A 28 -0.94 -15.00 3.63
N LYS A 29 -0.44 -16.18 4.02
CA LYS A 29 -1.07 -17.45 3.72
C LYS A 29 -2.48 -17.52 4.32
N ASN A 30 -2.67 -17.10 5.56
CA ASN A 30 -3.97 -17.10 6.23
C ASN A 30 -4.98 -16.17 5.54
N ILE A 31 -4.56 -15.01 5.03
CA ILE A 31 -5.43 -14.12 4.25
C ILE A 31 -5.84 -14.79 2.94
N LEU A 32 -4.89 -15.37 2.19
CA LEU A 32 -5.19 -16.04 0.92
C LEU A 32 -6.14 -17.21 1.12
N GLU A 33 -5.89 -18.05 2.12
CA GLU A 33 -6.78 -19.16 2.47
C GLU A 33 -8.18 -18.69 2.86
N ALA A 34 -8.30 -17.59 3.62
CA ALA A 34 -9.60 -17.02 3.96
C ALA A 34 -10.37 -16.52 2.72
N ILE A 35 -9.65 -15.90 1.75
CA ILE A 35 -10.23 -15.44 0.49
C ILE A 35 -10.68 -16.62 -0.37
N GLU A 36 -9.85 -17.64 -0.54
CA GLU A 36 -10.11 -18.81 -1.38
C GLU A 36 -11.26 -19.66 -0.84
N ASN A 37 -11.34 -19.80 0.48
CA ASN A 37 -12.38 -20.55 1.14
C ASN A 37 -13.70 -19.78 1.34
N GLY A 38 -13.75 -18.50 0.90
CA GLY A 38 -14.94 -17.65 1.06
C GLY A 38 -15.32 -17.44 2.52
N ALA A 39 -14.31 -17.23 3.38
CA ALA A 39 -14.51 -17.01 4.81
C ALA A 39 -15.49 -15.87 5.08
N ASP A 40 -16.24 -15.95 6.16
CA ASP A 40 -17.18 -14.91 6.56
C ASP A 40 -16.46 -13.71 7.25
N SER A 41 -17.23 -12.67 7.52
CA SER A 41 -16.70 -11.44 8.13
C SER A 41 -16.09 -11.67 9.53
N ALA A 42 -16.62 -12.63 10.29
CA ALA A 42 -16.10 -12.94 11.61
C ALA A 42 -14.72 -13.60 11.53
N ALA A 43 -14.56 -14.53 10.58
CA ALA A 43 -13.27 -15.17 10.32
C ALA A 43 -12.21 -14.16 9.86
N PHE A 44 -12.57 -13.23 8.93
CA PHE A 44 -11.66 -12.15 8.54
C PHE A 44 -11.31 -11.22 9.71
N ALA A 45 -12.27 -10.87 10.56
CA ALA A 45 -12.03 -10.05 11.73
C ALA A 45 -11.11 -10.71 12.76
N ALA A 46 -11.08 -12.04 12.81
CA ALA A 46 -10.24 -12.83 13.71
C ALA A 46 -8.79 -12.99 13.21
N LEU A 47 -8.49 -12.70 11.93
CA LEU A 47 -7.13 -12.80 11.40
C LEU A 47 -6.17 -11.90 12.19
N THR A 48 -5.02 -12.42 12.57
CA THR A 48 -3.93 -11.62 13.16
C THR A 48 -3.32 -10.76 12.06
N ILE A 49 -3.26 -9.43 12.28
CA ILE A 49 -2.60 -8.52 11.35
C ILE A 49 -1.11 -8.44 11.70
N ALA A 50 -0.24 -8.60 10.70
CA ALA A 50 1.19 -8.42 10.90
C ALA A 50 1.51 -6.96 11.28
N ALA A 51 2.46 -6.77 12.20
CA ALA A 51 2.86 -5.43 12.64
C ALA A 51 3.58 -4.64 11.53
N THR A 52 4.17 -5.35 10.56
CA THR A 52 4.92 -4.78 9.44
C THR A 52 4.56 -5.50 8.14
N TYR A 53 4.81 -4.85 7.02
CA TYR A 53 4.65 -5.43 5.68
C TYR A 53 5.68 -4.86 4.71
N ARG A 54 5.89 -5.54 3.58
CA ARG A 54 6.78 -5.05 2.52
C ARG A 54 6.03 -4.08 1.62
N ALA A 55 6.67 -2.95 1.32
CA ALA A 55 6.11 -1.94 0.44
C ALA A 55 7.15 -1.38 -0.53
N ALA A 56 6.68 -0.94 -1.70
CA ALA A 56 7.44 -0.07 -2.58
C ALA A 56 7.32 1.37 -2.06
N VAL A 57 8.44 2.01 -1.81
CA VAL A 57 8.50 3.33 -1.17
C VAL A 57 9.48 4.26 -1.87
N VAL A 58 9.28 5.56 -1.69
CA VAL A 58 10.29 6.60 -1.92
C VAL A 58 10.74 7.17 -0.58
N LEU A 59 11.99 7.67 -0.51
CA LEU A 59 12.60 8.16 0.72
C LEU A 59 12.66 9.69 0.75
N LYS A 60 12.35 10.27 1.91
CA LYS A 60 12.41 11.73 2.13
C LYS A 60 13.83 12.29 1.93
N SER A 61 14.84 11.52 2.29
CA SER A 61 16.26 11.89 2.11
C SER A 61 16.68 12.01 0.64
N GLU A 62 15.90 11.41 -0.29
CA GLU A 62 16.21 11.38 -1.72
C GLU A 62 15.36 12.38 -2.54
N GLN A 63 14.50 13.17 -1.92
CA GLN A 63 13.58 14.05 -2.64
C GLN A 63 14.24 15.04 -3.61
N GLU A 64 15.52 15.39 -3.37
CA GLU A 64 16.31 16.29 -4.21
C GLU A 64 17.26 15.55 -5.18
N MET A 65 17.20 14.20 -5.23
CA MET A 65 18.16 13.41 -6.04
C MET A 65 18.07 13.70 -7.55
N PHE A 66 16.94 14.20 -8.02
CA PHE A 66 16.72 14.59 -9.42
C PHE A 66 16.78 16.10 -9.64
N ALA A 67 17.34 16.89 -8.72
CA ALA A 67 17.46 18.33 -8.89
C ALA A 67 18.25 18.68 -10.16
N GLY A 68 17.67 19.54 -11.00
CA GLY A 68 18.29 19.95 -12.28
C GLY A 68 18.21 18.93 -13.43
N VAL A 69 17.62 17.75 -13.19
CA VAL A 69 17.38 16.74 -14.25
C VAL A 69 16.02 17.01 -14.91
N ALA A 70 15.97 17.00 -16.23
CA ALA A 70 14.70 17.11 -16.96
C ALA A 70 13.79 15.92 -16.64
N SER A 71 12.47 16.13 -16.54
CA SER A 71 11.50 15.09 -16.14
C SER A 71 11.58 13.82 -16.98
N ALA A 72 11.84 13.96 -18.28
CA ALA A 72 11.99 12.82 -19.20
C ALA A 72 13.24 11.96 -18.95
N ASP A 73 14.24 12.52 -18.27
CA ASP A 73 15.52 11.86 -18.00
C ASP A 73 15.59 11.29 -16.55
N LYS A 74 14.57 11.55 -15.75
CA LYS A 74 14.46 11.00 -14.38
C LYS A 74 14.08 9.53 -14.44
N ASP A 75 14.90 8.68 -13.83
CA ASP A 75 14.68 7.24 -13.78
C ASP A 75 14.01 6.83 -12.45
N PRO A 76 12.71 6.47 -12.44
CA PRO A 76 12.00 6.04 -11.24
C PRO A 76 12.64 4.85 -10.51
N ARG A 77 13.38 4.00 -11.24
CA ARG A 77 14.06 2.83 -10.64
C ARG A 77 15.15 3.20 -9.65
N LYS A 78 15.63 4.44 -9.67
CA LYS A 78 16.68 4.93 -8.76
C LYS A 78 16.13 5.37 -7.41
N SER A 79 14.86 5.76 -7.36
CA SER A 79 14.19 6.33 -6.17
C SER A 79 13.20 5.38 -5.52
N VAL A 80 12.84 4.28 -6.20
CA VAL A 80 11.89 3.30 -5.65
C VAL A 80 12.66 2.19 -4.96
N HIS A 81 12.34 2.01 -3.69
CA HIS A 81 12.92 0.97 -2.82
C HIS A 81 11.83 0.01 -2.36
N VAL A 82 12.21 -1.23 -2.09
CA VAL A 82 11.32 -2.19 -1.43
C VAL A 82 11.84 -2.40 -0.01
N GLN A 83 11.05 -2.03 0.97
CA GLN A 83 11.44 -2.17 2.38
C GLN A 83 10.28 -2.64 3.24
N GLU A 84 10.59 -3.05 4.45
CA GLU A 84 9.61 -3.38 5.48
C GLU A 84 9.16 -2.08 6.17
N VAL A 85 7.86 -1.88 6.25
CA VAL A 85 7.23 -0.69 6.86
C VAL A 85 6.17 -1.12 7.88
N ALA A 86 5.88 -0.25 8.83
CA ALA A 86 4.87 -0.51 9.85
C ALA A 86 3.46 -0.58 9.22
N THR A 87 2.66 -1.54 9.66
CA THR A 87 1.23 -1.58 9.35
C THR A 87 0.57 -0.36 9.99
N PRO A 88 -0.15 0.46 9.19
CA PRO A 88 -0.71 1.69 9.71
C PRO A 88 -1.89 1.43 10.65
N GLU A 89 -2.03 2.28 11.65
CA GLU A 89 -3.24 2.38 12.45
C GLU A 89 -4.34 3.07 11.65
N ILE A 90 -5.60 2.68 11.89
CA ILE A 90 -6.75 3.28 11.21
C ILE A 90 -7.52 4.22 12.12
N ALA A 91 -8.03 5.31 11.54
CA ALA A 91 -8.97 6.22 12.21
C ALA A 91 -10.36 5.56 12.35
N PRO A 92 -11.26 6.16 13.15
CA PRO A 92 -12.62 5.64 13.30
C PRO A 92 -13.41 5.50 11.99
N ASP A 93 -13.13 6.30 10.97
CA ASP A 93 -13.79 6.34 9.66
C ASP A 93 -12.99 5.66 8.53
N GLU A 94 -11.87 5.00 8.86
CA GLU A 94 -10.98 4.35 7.90
C GLU A 94 -11.14 2.83 7.85
N VAL A 95 -10.65 2.23 6.77
CA VAL A 95 -10.57 0.78 6.59
C VAL A 95 -9.13 0.36 6.28
N LEU A 96 -8.72 -0.78 6.82
CA LEU A 96 -7.47 -1.45 6.46
C LEU A 96 -7.76 -2.51 5.41
N ILE A 97 -6.99 -2.51 4.32
CA ILE A 97 -7.19 -3.39 3.17
C ILE A 97 -5.95 -4.25 2.94
N ALA A 98 -6.15 -5.54 2.69
CA ALA A 98 -5.15 -6.36 2.02
C ALA A 98 -5.22 -6.05 0.52
N VAL A 99 -4.22 -5.35 0.00
CA VAL A 99 -4.17 -5.02 -1.43
C VAL A 99 -3.75 -6.25 -2.23
N MET A 100 -4.61 -6.70 -3.12
CA MET A 100 -4.39 -7.86 -3.99
C MET A 100 -3.88 -7.46 -5.38
N ALA A 101 -4.19 -6.25 -5.82
CA ALA A 101 -3.71 -5.69 -7.08
C ALA A 101 -3.73 -4.17 -7.04
N SER A 102 -2.80 -3.58 -7.77
CA SER A 102 -2.72 -2.14 -8.05
C SER A 102 -2.12 -1.93 -9.42
N SER A 103 -2.39 -0.80 -10.04
CA SER A 103 -1.80 -0.46 -11.33
C SER A 103 -0.66 0.54 -11.18
N ILE A 104 0.24 0.53 -12.16
CA ILE A 104 1.22 1.61 -12.34
C ILE A 104 0.55 2.66 -13.22
N ASN A 105 0.31 3.83 -12.65
CA ASN A 105 -0.28 4.96 -13.33
C ASN A 105 0.63 6.19 -13.25
N PHE A 106 0.19 7.32 -13.82
CA PHE A 106 0.98 8.56 -13.79
C PHE A 106 1.32 9.03 -12.38
N ASN A 107 0.41 8.86 -11.41
CA ASN A 107 0.67 9.26 -10.03
C ASN A 107 1.82 8.44 -9.43
N THR A 108 1.88 7.14 -9.73
CA THR A 108 2.97 6.25 -9.29
C THR A 108 4.32 6.75 -9.83
N VAL A 109 4.37 7.07 -11.14
CA VAL A 109 5.59 7.58 -11.78
C VAL A 109 5.97 8.95 -11.22
N TRP A 110 5.02 9.88 -11.15
CA TRP A 110 5.28 11.23 -10.64
C TRP A 110 5.76 11.24 -9.19
N THR A 111 5.13 10.45 -8.34
CA THR A 111 5.60 10.28 -6.95
C THR A 111 7.04 9.79 -6.91
N SER A 112 7.39 8.84 -7.79
CA SER A 112 8.73 8.25 -7.85
C SER A 112 9.81 9.22 -8.35
N ILE A 113 9.44 10.26 -9.09
CA ILE A 113 10.37 11.30 -9.57
C ILE A 113 10.21 12.63 -8.83
N PHE A 114 9.39 12.65 -7.76
CA PHE A 114 9.10 13.81 -6.91
C PHE A 114 8.50 15.00 -7.65
N GLU A 115 7.66 14.75 -8.68
CA GLU A 115 7.01 15.76 -9.52
C GLU A 115 5.51 15.46 -9.71
N PRO A 116 4.73 16.46 -10.19
CA PRO A 116 5.03 17.89 -10.24
C PRO A 116 4.94 18.57 -8.86
N ILE A 117 4.48 17.84 -7.85
CA ILE A 117 4.29 18.31 -6.48
C ILE A 117 5.29 17.57 -5.59
N SER A 118 5.94 18.31 -4.67
CA SER A 118 6.77 17.67 -3.65
C SER A 118 5.92 16.76 -2.77
N THR A 119 6.10 15.45 -2.90
CA THR A 119 5.41 14.42 -2.11
C THR A 119 5.55 14.70 -0.61
N PHE A 120 6.76 14.87 -0.13
CA PHE A 120 7.03 15.10 1.30
C PHE A 120 6.60 16.50 1.75
N GLY A 121 6.63 17.49 0.87
CA GLY A 121 6.05 18.81 1.15
C GLY A 121 4.54 18.76 1.34
N ALA A 122 3.84 17.97 0.52
CA ALA A 122 2.39 17.75 0.64
C ALA A 122 2.06 16.98 1.93
N LEU A 123 2.79 15.90 2.24
CA LEU A 123 2.60 15.11 3.46
C LEU A 123 2.88 15.93 4.74
N ALA A 124 3.95 16.74 4.76
CA ALA A 124 4.26 17.62 5.88
C ALA A 124 3.19 18.71 6.09
N ARG A 125 2.57 19.21 5.00
CA ARG A 125 1.42 20.13 5.10
C ARG A 125 0.22 19.43 5.72
N LEU A 126 -0.11 18.24 5.23
CA LEU A 126 -1.17 17.40 5.72
C LEU A 126 -1.02 17.09 7.22
N ALA A 127 0.18 16.70 7.64
CA ALA A 127 0.50 16.39 9.04
C ALA A 127 0.24 17.54 10.02
N ARG A 128 0.09 18.78 9.53
CA ARG A 128 -0.26 19.95 10.35
C ARG A 128 -1.78 20.12 10.57
N GLU A 129 -2.61 19.40 9.85
CA GLU A 129 -4.07 19.55 9.93
C GLU A 129 -4.65 19.02 11.25
N SER A 130 -4.04 17.98 11.82
CA SER A 130 -4.47 17.43 13.11
C SER A 130 -3.36 16.62 13.78
N SER A 131 -3.54 16.31 15.07
CA SER A 131 -2.61 15.40 15.78
C SER A 131 -2.59 14.00 15.17
N TRP A 132 -3.72 13.52 14.65
CA TRP A 132 -3.82 12.24 13.96
C TRP A 132 -3.12 12.24 12.60
N ALA A 133 -3.17 13.35 11.88
CA ALA A 133 -2.53 13.51 10.58
C ALA A 133 -1.00 13.46 10.63
N LYS A 134 -0.38 13.67 11.80
CA LYS A 134 1.08 13.55 11.99
C LYS A 134 1.63 12.18 11.59
N ARG A 135 0.83 11.13 11.62
CA ARG A 135 1.23 9.79 11.17
C ARG A 135 1.66 9.72 9.70
N HIS A 136 1.34 10.74 8.89
CA HIS A 136 1.74 10.83 7.49
C HIS A 136 3.10 11.54 7.27
N ASP A 137 3.67 12.19 8.27
CA ASP A 137 5.00 12.81 8.20
C ASP A 137 6.07 11.78 8.57
N LEU A 138 6.29 10.85 7.64
CA LEU A 138 7.27 9.79 7.75
C LEU A 138 8.49 10.09 6.87
N ASP A 139 9.60 9.41 7.12
CA ASP A 139 10.81 9.50 6.29
C ASP A 139 10.71 8.71 4.98
N TYR A 140 9.58 8.05 4.75
CA TYR A 140 9.25 7.34 3.53
C TYR A 140 7.78 7.58 3.14
N HIS A 141 7.46 7.32 1.87
CA HIS A 141 6.08 7.29 1.37
C HIS A 141 5.86 6.04 0.53
N VAL A 142 4.81 5.29 0.86
CA VAL A 142 4.39 4.11 0.07
C VAL A 142 3.76 4.59 -1.23
N ILE A 143 4.32 4.16 -2.36
CA ILE A 143 3.84 4.58 -3.68
C ILE A 143 2.63 3.78 -4.11
N GLY A 144 1.80 4.41 -4.95
CA GLY A 144 0.56 3.85 -5.49
C GLY A 144 -0.65 4.71 -5.10
N SER A 145 -1.65 4.74 -5.96
CA SER A 145 -2.84 5.59 -5.78
C SER A 145 -4.15 4.87 -6.02
N ASP A 146 -4.11 3.61 -6.39
CA ASP A 146 -5.26 2.75 -6.61
C ASP A 146 -5.02 1.36 -6.03
N ALA A 147 -6.08 0.64 -5.76
CA ALA A 147 -6.00 -0.72 -5.29
C ALA A 147 -7.31 -1.48 -5.53
N SER A 148 -7.21 -2.79 -5.64
CA SER A 148 -8.31 -3.70 -5.36
C SER A 148 -7.85 -4.69 -4.29
N GLY A 149 -8.76 -5.11 -3.44
CA GLY A 149 -8.38 -5.97 -2.32
C GLY A 149 -9.54 -6.36 -1.42
N VAL A 150 -9.19 -6.82 -0.24
CA VAL A 150 -10.15 -7.31 0.76
C VAL A 150 -10.01 -6.48 2.04
N VAL A 151 -11.13 -6.08 2.61
CA VAL A 151 -11.16 -5.35 3.90
C VAL A 151 -10.75 -6.31 5.02
N LEU A 152 -9.73 -5.91 5.78
CA LEU A 152 -9.22 -6.65 6.96
C LEU A 152 -9.78 -6.10 8.27
N ARG A 153 -9.87 -4.78 8.37
CA ARG A 153 -10.35 -4.07 9.56
C ARG A 153 -11.16 -2.85 9.15
N VAL A 154 -12.06 -2.46 10.02
CA VAL A 154 -12.86 -1.24 9.87
C VAL A 154 -12.80 -0.42 11.14
N GLY A 155 -12.73 0.90 10.99
CA GLY A 155 -12.84 1.84 12.10
C GLY A 155 -14.26 1.85 12.71
N SER A 156 -14.38 2.32 13.93
CA SER A 156 -15.62 2.26 14.72
C SER A 156 -16.79 3.06 14.12
N ALA A 157 -16.51 4.05 13.27
CA ALA A 157 -17.51 4.89 12.60
C ALA A 157 -17.88 4.39 11.18
N VAL A 158 -17.16 3.40 10.65
CA VAL A 158 -17.45 2.82 9.33
C VAL A 158 -18.77 2.06 9.38
N ARG A 159 -19.66 2.30 8.39
CA ARG A 159 -21.01 1.69 8.32
C ARG A 159 -21.23 0.88 7.04
N ASN A 160 -20.52 1.18 5.97
CA ASN A 160 -20.78 0.62 4.63
C ASN A 160 -19.90 -0.60 4.31
N TRP A 161 -18.89 -0.87 5.12
CA TRP A 161 -17.91 -1.91 4.88
C TRP A 161 -17.72 -2.80 6.10
N LYS A 162 -17.37 -4.05 5.86
CA LYS A 162 -17.03 -5.02 6.91
C LYS A 162 -15.83 -5.87 6.48
N PRO A 163 -15.10 -6.49 7.42
CA PRO A 163 -14.04 -7.44 7.08
C PRO A 163 -14.53 -8.53 6.13
N GLY A 164 -13.72 -8.86 5.12
CA GLY A 164 -14.04 -9.80 4.07
C GLY A 164 -14.68 -9.19 2.81
N ASP A 165 -15.15 -7.94 2.85
CA ASP A 165 -15.67 -7.27 1.65
C ASP A 165 -14.56 -7.06 0.62
N LYS A 166 -14.85 -7.39 -0.64
CA LYS A 166 -13.96 -7.15 -1.78
C LYS A 166 -14.24 -5.75 -2.31
N ILE A 167 -13.20 -4.94 -2.44
CA ILE A 167 -13.32 -3.54 -2.80
C ILE A 167 -12.34 -3.12 -3.89
N THR A 168 -12.70 -2.05 -4.58
CA THR A 168 -11.80 -1.28 -5.44
C THR A 168 -11.72 0.14 -4.89
N VAL A 169 -10.51 0.67 -4.79
CA VAL A 169 -10.25 2.02 -4.30
C VAL A 169 -10.10 2.98 -5.45
N HIS A 170 -10.85 4.07 -5.41
CA HIS A 170 -10.78 5.12 -6.41
C HIS A 170 -9.58 6.04 -6.15
N CYS A 171 -8.73 6.28 -7.15
CA CYS A 171 -7.49 7.04 -7.03
C CYS A 171 -7.66 8.54 -6.69
N ASN A 172 -8.86 9.08 -6.80
CA ASN A 172 -9.17 10.49 -6.47
C ASN A 172 -9.80 10.68 -5.09
N MET A 173 -9.73 9.68 -4.22
CA MET A 173 -10.18 9.84 -2.85
C MET A 173 -9.12 10.62 -2.05
N TYR A 174 -9.23 11.94 -2.09
CA TYR A 174 -8.40 12.88 -1.31
C TYR A 174 -8.74 12.92 0.18
N SER A 175 -9.77 12.23 0.62
CA SER A 175 -9.97 12.01 2.03
C SER A 175 -9.03 10.90 2.46
N MET A 176 -8.24 11.14 3.48
CA MET A 176 -7.24 10.23 4.06
C MET A 176 -7.84 8.98 4.70
N ALA A 177 -8.98 8.55 4.21
CA ALA A 177 -9.81 7.52 4.81
C ALA A 177 -9.47 6.09 4.34
N ALA A 178 -8.42 5.89 3.54
CA ALA A 178 -8.02 4.56 3.11
C ALA A 178 -6.54 4.33 3.45
N VAL A 179 -6.30 3.34 4.27
CA VAL A 179 -4.98 2.86 4.59
C VAL A 179 -4.75 1.55 3.84
N PHE A 180 -3.72 1.51 3.01
CA PHE A 180 -3.42 0.38 2.15
C PHE A 180 -2.31 -0.48 2.74
N GLN A 181 -2.55 -1.77 2.83
CA GLN A 181 -1.53 -2.75 3.09
C GLN A 181 -1.33 -3.59 1.83
N TRP A 182 -0.13 -3.56 1.26
CA TRP A 182 0.24 -4.38 0.12
C TRP A 182 0.48 -5.81 0.56
N VAL A 183 -0.04 -6.74 -0.24
CA VAL A 183 0.09 -8.17 -0.05
C VAL A 183 0.79 -8.72 -1.30
N TRP A 184 2.11 -8.98 -1.20
CA TRP A 184 2.92 -9.65 -2.22
C TRP A 184 3.48 -10.96 -1.70
#